data_eabf84e9cc071b918970df5a5b841fae
#
_entry.id   eabf84e9cc071b918970df5a5b841fae
#
_cell.length_a   1.000
_cell.length_b   1.000
_cell.length_c   1.000
_cell.angle_alpha   90.00
_cell.angle_beta   90.00
_cell.angle_gamma   90.00
#
_symmetry.space_group_name_H-M   'P 1'
#
loop_
_entity.id
_entity.type
_entity.pdbx_description
1 polymer ?
#
loop_
_entity_poly.entity_id
_entity_poly.type
_entity_poly.pdbx_seq_one_letter_code
_entity_poly.pdbx_strand_id
1 'polypeptide(L)'
;MSNSIRRVLLLALTAAAPAFAAQPADGTHGKQVFDSWCAPCHAPGPKHPGTQALQVLYKGEKPASLEQRLDLTPEMVAVFVRKGVSIMPFFRKTEISDKDLADLGAYLAIKPAR
;
A
#
# COMPACT_ATOMS: atom_id res chain seq x y z
N MET A 1 -37.44 21.54 -60.76
CA MET A 1 -37.81 20.70 -59.61
C MET A 1 -36.51 20.35 -58.85
N SER A 2 -36.24 21.12 -57.80
CA SER A 2 -34.95 21.04 -57.08
C SER A 2 -35.16 20.26 -55.78
N ASN A 3 -34.52 19.05 -55.69
CA ASN A 3 -34.53 18.25 -54.49
C ASN A 3 -33.33 18.64 -53.61
N SER A 4 -33.57 19.52 -52.65
CA SER A 4 -32.60 19.86 -51.61
C SER A 4 -32.51 18.74 -50.58
N ILE A 5 -31.50 17.89 -50.71
CA ILE A 5 -31.19 16.90 -49.69
C ILE A 5 -30.53 17.59 -48.52
N ARG A 6 -31.28 17.78 -47.43
CA ARG A 6 -30.75 18.23 -46.13
C ARG A 6 -29.89 17.12 -45.53
N ARG A 7 -28.58 17.27 -45.62
CA ARG A 7 -27.63 16.43 -44.85
C ARG A 7 -27.67 16.86 -43.39
N VAL A 8 -28.34 16.07 -42.58
CA VAL A 8 -28.27 16.19 -41.12
C VAL A 8 -26.94 15.60 -40.67
N LEU A 9 -26.01 16.48 -40.26
CA LEU A 9 -24.73 16.10 -39.70
C LEU A 9 -24.95 15.73 -38.20
N LEU A 10 -25.03 14.44 -37.88
CA LEU A 10 -25.04 13.98 -36.51
C LEU A 10 -23.61 14.07 -35.96
N LEU A 11 -23.35 15.12 -35.17
CA LEU A 11 -22.14 15.17 -34.34
C LEU A 11 -22.30 14.15 -33.19
N ALA A 12 -21.62 13.02 -33.28
CA ALA A 12 -21.46 12.10 -32.16
C ALA A 12 -20.47 12.71 -31.14
N LEU A 13 -21.02 13.21 -30.02
CA LEU A 13 -20.22 13.67 -28.89
C LEU A 13 -19.70 12.46 -28.15
N THR A 14 -18.48 12.02 -28.44
CA THR A 14 -17.79 10.98 -27.66
C THR A 14 -17.31 11.60 -26.35
N ALA A 15 -18.03 11.33 -25.26
CA ALA A 15 -17.59 11.65 -23.92
C ALA A 15 -16.40 10.75 -23.55
N ALA A 16 -15.17 11.27 -23.63
CA ALA A 16 -14.00 10.62 -23.11
C ALA A 16 -14.07 10.67 -21.57
N ALA A 17 -14.36 9.54 -20.93
CA ALA A 17 -14.25 9.41 -19.49
C ALA A 17 -12.76 9.52 -19.11
N PRO A 18 -12.38 10.34 -18.09
CA PRO A 18 -11.01 10.36 -17.62
C PRO A 18 -10.67 8.99 -17.03
N ALA A 19 -9.76 8.29 -17.67
CA ALA A 19 -9.15 7.09 -17.09
C ALA A 19 -8.29 7.55 -15.91
N PHE A 20 -8.77 7.31 -14.68
CA PHE A 20 -7.93 7.41 -13.49
C PHE A 20 -6.88 6.31 -13.59
N ALA A 21 -5.74 6.63 -14.17
CA ALA A 21 -4.57 5.75 -14.13
C ALA A 21 -4.16 5.62 -12.66
N ALA A 22 -4.20 4.39 -12.12
CA ALA A 22 -3.64 4.10 -10.81
C ALA A 22 -2.13 4.47 -10.83
N GLN A 23 -1.72 5.37 -9.93
CA GLN A 23 -0.32 5.76 -9.83
C GLN A 23 0.50 4.55 -9.33
N PRO A 24 1.69 4.31 -9.89
CA PRO A 24 2.60 3.29 -9.37
C PRO A 24 2.86 3.51 -7.88
N ALA A 25 2.99 2.41 -7.13
CA ALA A 25 3.33 2.50 -5.71
C ALA A 25 4.74 3.06 -5.52
N ASP A 26 4.91 3.97 -4.57
CA ASP A 26 6.18 4.67 -4.28
C ASP A 26 6.80 4.15 -2.98
N GLY A 27 7.86 3.36 -3.11
CA GLY A 27 8.60 2.83 -1.96
C GLY A 27 9.26 3.91 -1.09
N THR A 28 9.60 5.07 -1.64
CA THR A 28 10.16 6.21 -0.88
C THR A 28 9.10 6.81 0.04
N HIS A 29 7.90 7.04 -0.48
CA HIS A 29 6.76 7.47 0.31
C HIS A 29 6.33 6.36 1.30
N GLY A 30 6.38 5.10 0.87
CA GLY A 30 6.12 3.95 1.73
C GLY A 30 7.01 3.90 2.98
N LYS A 31 8.28 4.30 2.85
CA LYS A 31 9.17 4.46 4.01
C LYS A 31 8.69 5.54 4.98
N GLN A 32 8.23 6.67 4.49
CA GLN A 32 7.68 7.73 5.34
C GLN A 32 6.42 7.26 6.09
N VAL A 33 5.56 6.51 5.42
CA VAL A 33 4.38 5.87 6.05
C VAL A 33 4.82 4.89 7.14
N PHE A 34 5.83 4.06 6.86
CA PHE A 34 6.40 3.14 7.84
C PHE A 34 6.95 3.86 9.06
N ASP A 35 7.78 4.88 8.86
CA ASP A 35 8.39 5.66 9.94
C ASP A 35 7.34 6.30 10.84
N SER A 36 6.24 6.79 10.26
CA SER A 36 5.20 7.49 11.00
C SER A 36 4.25 6.57 11.77
N TRP A 37 3.88 5.41 11.19
CA TRP A 37 2.81 4.59 11.69
C TRP A 37 3.26 3.22 12.24
N CYS A 38 4.35 2.68 11.72
CA CYS A 38 4.78 1.31 12.00
C CYS A 38 6.03 1.26 12.89
N ALA A 39 7.01 2.12 12.63
CA ALA A 39 8.30 2.13 13.29
C ALA A 39 8.21 2.26 14.83
N PRO A 40 7.28 3.03 15.43
CA PRO A 40 7.16 3.09 16.89
C PRO A 40 7.02 1.72 17.55
N CYS A 41 6.39 0.76 16.86
CA CYS A 41 6.23 -0.62 17.33
C CYS A 41 7.12 -1.64 16.62
N HIS A 42 7.54 -1.37 15.36
CA HIS A 42 8.17 -2.37 14.49
C HIS A 42 9.59 -2.03 14.03
N ALA A 43 10.18 -0.92 14.46
CA ALA A 43 11.59 -0.65 14.21
C ALA A 43 12.50 -1.66 14.97
N PRO A 44 13.74 -1.86 14.55
CA PRO A 44 14.67 -2.73 15.25
C PRO A 44 15.02 -2.19 16.65
N GLY A 45 15.19 -3.10 17.59
CA GLY A 45 15.69 -2.79 18.94
C GLY A 45 14.66 -3.01 20.07
N PRO A 46 15.12 -2.87 21.33
CA PRO A 46 14.36 -3.33 22.49
C PRO A 46 13.19 -2.44 22.91
N LYS A 47 13.06 -1.25 22.35
CA LYS A 47 11.98 -0.29 22.71
C LYS A 47 10.77 -0.37 21.77
N HIS A 48 10.72 -1.40 20.92
CA HIS A 48 9.67 -1.58 19.92
C HIS A 48 8.84 -2.81 20.23
N PRO A 49 7.67 -2.66 20.85
CA PRO A 49 6.90 -3.78 21.40
C PRO A 49 6.42 -4.77 20.34
N GLY A 50 6.12 -4.31 19.12
CA GLY A 50 5.77 -5.18 18.00
C GLY A 50 6.96 -6.08 17.59
N THR A 51 8.15 -5.50 17.48
CA THR A 51 9.37 -6.27 17.17
C THR A 51 9.68 -7.28 18.28
N GLN A 52 9.54 -6.90 19.55
CA GLN A 52 9.73 -7.82 20.67
C GLN A 52 8.73 -8.98 20.65
N ALA A 53 7.45 -8.70 20.38
CA ALA A 53 6.43 -9.75 20.26
C ALA A 53 6.75 -10.72 19.11
N LEU A 54 7.22 -10.20 17.98
CA LEU A 54 7.62 -11.04 16.85
C LEU A 54 8.90 -11.84 17.13
N GLN A 55 9.84 -11.31 17.92
CA GLN A 55 11.02 -12.08 18.37
C GLN A 55 10.60 -13.31 19.19
N VAL A 56 9.66 -13.15 20.11
CA VAL A 56 9.14 -14.25 20.91
C VAL A 56 8.39 -15.26 20.02
N LEU A 57 7.59 -14.77 19.08
CA LEU A 57 6.81 -15.61 18.17
C LEU A 57 7.69 -16.42 17.22
N TYR A 58 8.70 -15.78 16.62
CA TYR A 58 9.52 -16.41 15.58
C TYR A 58 10.70 -17.23 16.10
N LYS A 59 11.10 -17.03 17.34
CA LYS A 59 12.20 -17.80 17.99
C LYS A 59 13.49 -17.87 17.17
N GLY A 60 13.76 -16.83 16.38
CA GLY A 60 14.94 -16.76 15.51
C GLY A 60 14.79 -17.38 14.11
N GLU A 61 13.65 -18.00 13.79
CA GLU A 61 13.42 -18.62 12.47
C GLU A 61 13.35 -17.58 11.34
N LYS A 62 12.96 -16.37 11.65
CA LYS A 62 12.95 -15.23 10.72
C LYS A 62 13.16 -13.91 11.45
N PRO A 63 13.58 -12.83 10.74
CA PRO A 63 13.75 -11.53 11.35
C PRO A 63 12.45 -11.00 11.95
N ALA A 64 12.53 -10.43 13.15
CA ALA A 64 11.41 -9.80 13.82
C ALA A 64 11.18 -8.36 13.35
N SER A 65 12.25 -7.66 12.92
CA SER A 65 12.14 -6.35 12.27
C SER A 65 11.50 -6.49 10.90
N LEU A 66 10.43 -5.73 10.64
CA LEU A 66 9.67 -5.84 9.38
C LEU A 66 10.52 -5.48 8.16
N GLU A 67 11.41 -4.50 8.28
CA GLU A 67 12.28 -4.07 7.19
C GLU A 67 13.30 -5.15 6.77
N GLN A 68 13.65 -6.07 7.68
CA GLN A 68 14.57 -7.16 7.41
C GLN A 68 13.87 -8.42 6.90
N ARG A 69 12.56 -8.46 6.88
CA ARG A 69 11.80 -9.62 6.42
C ARG A 69 11.86 -9.76 4.90
N LEU A 70 12.00 -11.01 4.45
CA LEU A 70 12.08 -11.33 3.02
C LEU A 70 10.80 -11.98 2.46
N ASP A 71 9.81 -12.19 3.32
CA ASP A 71 8.57 -12.91 3.02
C ASP A 71 7.33 -12.02 3.00
N LEU A 72 7.49 -10.70 3.23
CA LEU A 72 6.36 -9.78 3.17
C LEU A 72 5.94 -9.50 1.73
N THR A 73 4.63 -9.54 1.50
CA THR A 73 4.01 -9.08 0.25
C THR A 73 3.08 -7.89 0.52
N PRO A 74 2.81 -7.05 -0.48
CA PRO A 74 1.86 -5.94 -0.32
C PRO A 74 0.49 -6.38 0.19
N GLU A 75 0.01 -7.54 -0.27
CA GLU A 75 -1.28 -8.11 0.14
C GLU A 75 -1.27 -8.53 1.61
N MET A 76 -0.19 -9.16 2.05
CA MET A 76 -0.01 -9.54 3.46
C MET A 76 0.01 -8.30 4.36
N VAL A 77 0.77 -7.28 3.99
CA VAL A 77 0.82 -5.99 4.70
C VAL A 77 -0.57 -5.37 4.78
N ALA A 78 -1.33 -5.36 3.67
CA ALA A 78 -2.67 -4.82 3.63
C ALA A 78 -3.64 -5.55 4.57
N VAL A 79 -3.56 -6.87 4.66
CA VAL A 79 -4.41 -7.65 5.57
C VAL A 79 -4.14 -7.27 7.03
N PHE A 80 -2.89 -7.21 7.46
CA PHE A 80 -2.56 -6.85 8.84
C PHE A 80 -2.92 -5.40 9.18
N VAL A 81 -2.64 -4.47 8.28
CA VAL A 81 -2.97 -3.05 8.49
C VAL A 81 -4.49 -2.83 8.59
N ARG A 82 -5.30 -3.50 7.75
CA ARG A 82 -6.75 -3.31 7.74
C ARG A 82 -7.51 -4.12 8.78
N LYS A 83 -6.98 -5.24 9.23
CA LYS A 83 -7.64 -6.11 10.21
C LYS A 83 -7.05 -6.04 11.61
N GLY A 84 -5.78 -5.62 11.72
CA GLY A 84 -5.03 -5.78 12.96
C GLY A 84 -4.76 -7.25 13.29
N VAL A 85 -3.98 -7.49 14.33
CA VAL A 85 -3.75 -8.83 14.88
C VAL A 85 -3.28 -8.74 16.32
N SER A 86 -3.92 -9.47 17.23
CA SER A 86 -3.59 -9.43 18.66
C SER A 86 -3.63 -7.98 19.20
N ILE A 87 -2.52 -7.47 19.73
CA ILE A 87 -2.40 -6.10 20.22
C ILE A 87 -2.12 -5.06 19.12
N MET A 88 -1.81 -5.49 17.90
CA MET A 88 -1.64 -4.58 16.76
C MET A 88 -3.02 -4.06 16.34
N PRO A 89 -3.26 -2.74 16.40
CA PRO A 89 -4.54 -2.18 15.98
C PRO A 89 -4.74 -2.29 14.47
N PHE A 90 -5.98 -2.22 14.03
CA PHE A 90 -6.30 -1.97 12.63
C PHE A 90 -6.24 -0.46 12.34
N PHE A 91 -5.92 -0.10 11.11
CA PHE A 91 -5.88 1.28 10.63
C PHE A 91 -6.96 1.52 9.59
N ARG A 92 -7.72 2.61 9.80
CA ARG A 92 -8.78 3.03 8.88
C ARG A 92 -8.17 3.76 7.68
N LYS A 93 -8.95 3.91 6.62
CA LYS A 93 -8.53 4.65 5.42
C LYS A 93 -8.30 6.15 5.68
N THR A 94 -8.83 6.68 6.76
CA THR A 94 -8.61 8.06 7.23
C THR A 94 -7.27 8.24 7.96
N GLU A 95 -6.64 7.16 8.38
CA GLU A 95 -5.33 7.14 9.06
C GLU A 95 -4.23 6.77 8.07
N ILE A 96 -4.40 5.65 7.38
CA ILE A 96 -3.53 5.19 6.29
C ILE A 96 -4.42 5.01 5.07
N SER A 97 -4.33 5.90 4.09
CA SER A 97 -5.12 5.82 2.86
C SER A 97 -4.81 4.54 2.07
N ASP A 98 -5.64 4.20 1.09
CA ASP A 98 -5.35 3.04 0.22
C ASP A 98 -4.07 3.25 -0.60
N LYS A 99 -3.75 4.51 -0.97
CA LYS A 99 -2.49 4.85 -1.62
C LYS A 99 -1.30 4.67 -0.68
N ASP A 100 -1.37 5.22 0.54
CA ASP A 100 -0.31 5.07 1.54
C ASP A 100 -0.06 3.60 1.86
N LEU A 101 -1.12 2.80 1.93
CA LEU A 101 -1.00 1.36 2.15
C LEU A 101 -0.35 0.63 0.98
N ALA A 102 -0.63 1.02 -0.26
CA ALA A 102 0.04 0.47 -1.43
C ALA A 102 1.54 0.81 -1.43
N ASP A 103 1.88 2.06 -1.10
CA ASP A 103 3.26 2.53 -1.01
C ASP A 103 4.02 1.82 0.13
N LEU A 104 3.40 1.65 1.29
CA LEU A 104 3.93 0.89 2.44
C LEU A 104 4.18 -0.57 2.05
N GLY A 105 3.23 -1.21 1.38
CA GLY A 105 3.36 -2.58 0.90
C GLY A 105 4.52 -2.73 -0.08
N ALA A 106 4.68 -1.79 -1.02
CA ALA A 106 5.80 -1.75 -1.95
C ALA A 106 7.13 -1.59 -1.21
N TYR A 107 7.21 -0.69 -0.24
CA TYR A 107 8.41 -0.48 0.57
C TYR A 107 8.84 -1.75 1.32
N LEU A 108 7.93 -2.38 2.04
CA LEU A 108 8.23 -3.58 2.82
C LEU A 108 8.49 -4.84 1.97
N ALA A 109 8.00 -4.86 0.73
CA ALA A 109 8.26 -5.94 -0.23
C ALA A 109 9.58 -5.78 -0.99
N ILE A 110 10.24 -4.60 -0.94
CA ILE A 110 11.54 -4.37 -1.58
C ILE A 110 12.58 -5.27 -0.91
N LYS A 111 13.18 -6.16 -1.70
CA LYS A 111 14.25 -7.03 -1.24
C LYS A 111 15.59 -6.35 -1.54
N PRO A 112 16.52 -6.26 -0.57
CA PRO A 112 17.87 -5.87 -0.89
C PRO A 112 18.44 -6.81 -1.96
N ALA A 113 19.10 -6.26 -2.97
CA ALA A 113 19.82 -7.06 -3.96
C ALA A 113 20.82 -7.94 -3.22
N ARG A 114 20.81 -9.26 -3.50
CA ARG A 114 21.76 -10.22 -2.95
C ARG A 114 23.05 -10.15 -3.74
#